data_c65fe3c57b5b9400c3248703fb9fae0e
#
_entry.id   c65fe3c57b5b9400c3248703fb9fae0e
#
_cell.length_a   1.000
_cell.length_b   1.000
_cell.length_c   1.000
_cell.angle_alpha   90.00
_cell.angle_beta   90.00
_cell.angle_gamma   90.00
#
_symmetry.space_group_name_H-M   'P 1'
#
loop_
_entity.id
_entity.type
_entity.pdbx_description
1 polymer ?
#
loop_
_entity_poly.entity_id
_entity_poly.type
_entity_poly.pdbx_seq_one_letter_code
_entity_poly.pdbx_strand_id
1 'polypeptide(L)'
;MTLQTMSFIFGGLLLAVAILGGGFEVKEIKISNASTGVRILAGVVGLAFMVIGLGLWQPSALPGSEPAAATAKMSEREHDRDRLGGDYTGFDANTDHIEDCETACKDGTKCAAWTYVKPGVQGPHARCYLKSVVPAISDNTCCVSGTKLTTK
;
A
#
# COMPACT_ATOMS: atom_id res chain seq x y z
N MET A 1 -0.84 6.05 -11.12
CA MET A 1 0.51 6.30 -11.68
C MET A 1 1.52 5.86 -10.66
N THR A 2 2.45 4.99 -11.02
CA THR A 2 3.47 4.50 -10.09
C THR A 2 4.55 5.57 -9.87
N LEU A 3 5.19 5.57 -8.72
CA LEU A 3 6.28 6.50 -8.37
C LEU A 3 7.42 6.45 -9.41
N GLN A 4 7.68 5.28 -9.97
CA GLN A 4 8.65 5.06 -11.04
C GLN A 4 8.31 5.84 -12.32
N THR A 5 7.05 5.83 -12.75
CA THR A 5 6.62 6.57 -13.95
C THR A 5 6.79 8.07 -13.78
N MET A 6 6.49 8.60 -12.60
CA MET A 6 6.68 10.02 -12.27
C MET A 6 8.16 10.41 -12.32
N SER A 7 9.04 9.60 -11.73
CA SER A 7 10.50 9.86 -11.73
C SER A 7 11.09 9.85 -13.13
N PHE A 8 10.64 8.94 -13.99
CA PHE A 8 11.09 8.86 -15.37
C PHE A 8 10.70 10.09 -16.20
N ILE A 9 9.45 10.55 -16.06
CA ILE A 9 8.96 11.75 -16.76
C ILE A 9 9.72 12.99 -16.30
N PHE A 10 9.93 13.15 -15.00
CA PHE A 10 10.69 14.28 -14.43
C PHE A 10 12.15 14.29 -14.87
N GLY A 11 12.81 13.13 -14.85
CA GLY A 11 14.19 12.98 -15.31
C GLY A 11 14.36 13.32 -16.79
N GLY A 12 13.43 12.84 -17.64
CA GLY A 12 13.42 13.15 -19.06
C GLY A 12 13.23 14.63 -19.36
N LEU A 13 12.34 15.30 -18.61
CA LEU A 13 12.10 16.74 -18.76
C LEU A 13 13.33 17.57 -18.38
N LEU A 14 13.98 17.26 -17.26
CA LEU A 14 15.22 17.94 -16.83
C LEU A 14 16.37 17.74 -17.82
N LEU A 15 16.48 16.55 -18.37
CA LEU A 15 17.51 16.24 -19.36
C LEU A 15 17.26 16.99 -20.67
N ALA A 16 16.02 17.07 -21.12
CA ALA A 16 15.63 17.86 -22.30
C ALA A 16 15.97 19.35 -22.12
N VAL A 17 15.71 19.93 -20.96
CA VAL A 17 16.06 21.30 -20.63
C VAL A 17 17.59 21.51 -20.61
N ALA A 18 18.35 20.55 -20.12
CA ALA A 18 19.81 20.60 -20.09
C ALA A 18 20.43 20.55 -21.51
N ILE A 19 19.86 19.72 -22.41
CA ILE A 19 20.37 19.51 -23.78
C ILE A 19 19.96 20.66 -24.70
N LEU A 20 18.69 21.08 -24.66
CA LEU A 20 18.14 22.14 -25.50
C LEU A 20 18.67 23.54 -25.13
N GLY A 21 19.24 23.68 -23.96
CA GLY A 21 20.25 24.65 -23.56
C GLY A 21 20.02 26.11 -23.87
N GLY A 22 18.87 26.65 -23.65
CA GLY A 22 18.76 28.10 -23.64
C GLY A 22 17.64 28.63 -24.49
N GLY A 23 16.81 29.47 -23.86
CA GLY A 23 15.87 30.31 -24.57
C GLY A 23 14.54 29.65 -24.92
N PHE A 24 13.91 28.96 -23.96
CA PHE A 24 12.47 28.75 -24.04
C PHE A 24 11.76 30.03 -23.63
N GLU A 25 11.29 30.77 -24.60
CA GLU A 25 10.30 31.82 -24.36
C GLU A 25 8.93 31.17 -24.20
N VAL A 26 8.58 30.78 -23.00
CA VAL A 26 7.19 30.56 -22.64
C VAL A 26 6.60 31.95 -22.32
N LYS A 27 5.53 32.29 -22.93
CA LYS A 27 4.85 33.57 -23.13
C LYS A 27 4.82 34.59 -21.97
N GLU A 28 5.38 34.28 -20.81
CA GLU A 28 5.46 35.20 -19.64
C GLU A 28 6.70 35.05 -18.74
N ILE A 29 7.61 34.07 -18.98
CA ILE A 29 8.78 33.89 -18.12
C ILE A 29 10.05 33.99 -18.97
N LYS A 30 10.72 35.12 -18.87
CA LYS A 30 12.02 35.37 -19.49
C LYS A 30 13.10 34.72 -18.63
N ILE A 31 13.44 33.47 -18.91
CA ILE A 31 14.56 32.79 -18.23
C ILE A 31 15.83 33.30 -18.90
N SER A 32 16.56 34.17 -18.21
CA SER A 32 17.88 34.61 -18.64
C SER A 32 18.83 33.41 -18.70
N ASN A 33 19.74 33.38 -19.67
CA ASN A 33 20.72 32.34 -19.92
C ASN A 33 21.23 31.71 -18.64
N ALA A 34 20.83 30.42 -18.40
CA ALA A 34 21.32 29.65 -17.27
C ALA A 34 22.84 29.47 -17.42
N SER A 35 23.59 29.79 -16.37
CA SER A 35 25.04 29.58 -16.38
C SER A 35 25.41 28.17 -16.69
N THR A 36 26.56 27.90 -17.29
CA THR A 36 27.04 26.56 -17.64
C THR A 36 27.02 25.61 -16.45
N GLY A 37 27.25 26.11 -15.23
CA GLY A 37 27.19 25.33 -14.01
C GLY A 37 25.78 24.80 -13.69
N VAL A 38 24.75 25.62 -13.88
CA VAL A 38 23.35 25.21 -13.66
C VAL A 38 22.92 24.16 -14.67
N ARG A 39 23.37 24.25 -15.90
CA ARG A 39 23.10 23.27 -16.96
C ARG A 39 23.73 21.91 -16.68
N ILE A 40 24.99 21.91 -16.22
CA ILE A 40 25.71 20.68 -15.84
C ILE A 40 24.98 20.04 -14.63
N LEU A 41 24.62 20.82 -13.63
CA LEU A 41 23.92 20.32 -12.46
C LEU A 41 22.55 19.71 -12.84
N ALA A 42 21.77 20.39 -13.67
CA ALA A 42 20.49 19.88 -14.14
C ALA A 42 20.64 18.58 -14.96
N GLY A 43 21.69 18.48 -15.77
CA GLY A 43 22.01 17.28 -16.53
C GLY A 43 22.35 16.08 -15.62
N VAL A 44 23.19 16.29 -14.61
CA VAL A 44 23.59 15.23 -13.65
C VAL A 44 22.38 14.76 -12.83
N VAL A 45 21.57 15.70 -12.33
CA VAL A 45 20.35 15.37 -11.59
C VAL A 45 19.34 14.63 -12.48
N GLY A 46 19.14 15.08 -13.72
CA GLY A 46 18.25 14.42 -14.68
C GLY A 46 18.68 13.00 -15.01
N LEU A 47 19.99 12.78 -15.17
CA LEU A 47 20.56 11.45 -15.42
C LEU A 47 20.39 10.52 -14.21
N ALA A 48 20.57 11.04 -12.99
CA ALA A 48 20.35 10.27 -11.76
C ALA A 48 18.88 9.82 -11.65
N PHE A 49 17.91 10.70 -11.92
CA PHE A 49 16.48 10.35 -11.92
C PHE A 49 16.14 9.34 -13.03
N MET A 50 16.79 9.39 -14.18
CA MET A 50 16.62 8.41 -15.24
C MET A 50 17.12 7.02 -14.81
N VAL A 51 18.29 6.95 -14.20
CA VAL A 51 18.86 5.68 -13.70
C VAL A 51 17.97 5.03 -12.65
N ILE A 52 17.41 5.84 -11.73
CA ILE A 52 16.45 5.39 -10.73
C ILE A 52 15.13 4.96 -11.40
N GLY A 53 14.63 5.75 -12.34
CA GLY A 53 13.39 5.46 -13.07
C GLY A 53 13.45 4.21 -13.96
N LEU A 54 14.63 3.87 -14.49
CA LEU A 54 14.87 2.63 -15.23
C LEU A 54 15.10 1.42 -14.31
N GLY A 55 15.12 1.61 -13.00
CA GLY A 55 15.39 0.53 -12.05
C GLY A 55 16.82 -0.01 -12.06
N LEU A 56 17.74 0.70 -12.75
CA LEU A 56 19.15 0.30 -12.84
C LEU A 56 19.92 0.54 -11.54
N TRP A 57 19.40 1.41 -10.69
CA TRP A 57 19.90 1.62 -9.35
C TRP A 57 18.76 1.43 -8.35
N GLN A 58 18.71 0.26 -7.76
CA GLN A 58 17.98 0.03 -6.54
C GLN A 58 18.92 0.36 -5.39
N PRO A 59 18.73 1.49 -4.68
CA PRO A 59 19.44 1.66 -3.42
C PRO A 59 19.09 0.44 -2.56
N SER A 60 20.10 -0.33 -2.17
CA SER A 60 19.92 -1.43 -1.22
C SER A 60 19.15 -0.85 -0.04
N ALA A 61 17.90 -1.27 0.13
CA ALA A 61 17.07 -0.83 1.23
C ALA A 61 17.87 -1.07 2.50
N LEU A 62 18.02 -0.02 3.30
CA LEU A 62 18.56 -0.11 4.64
C LEU A 62 17.86 -1.27 5.35
N PRO A 63 18.59 -2.14 6.06
CA PRO A 63 17.98 -3.24 6.80
C PRO A 63 17.12 -2.63 7.91
N GLY A 64 15.85 -2.48 7.67
CA GLY A 64 14.97 -1.89 8.69
C GLY A 64 13.60 -1.42 8.24
N SER A 65 13.11 -1.72 7.04
CA SER A 65 11.69 -1.52 6.79
C SER A 65 11.29 -1.98 5.40
N GLU A 66 10.90 -3.17 5.31
CA GLU A 66 9.66 -3.70 4.73
C GLU A 66 9.72 -5.20 4.97
N PRO A 67 8.88 -5.77 5.86
CA PRO A 67 8.74 -7.21 5.83
C PRO A 67 8.25 -7.50 4.40
N ALA A 68 9.08 -8.23 3.64
CA ALA A 68 8.62 -8.91 2.46
C ALA A 68 7.21 -9.40 2.81
N ALA A 69 6.22 -9.02 2.02
CA ALA A 69 4.87 -9.53 2.18
C ALA A 69 4.96 -11.04 2.02
N ALA A 70 5.31 -11.71 3.12
CA ALA A 70 5.08 -13.13 3.27
C ALA A 70 3.61 -13.26 2.94
N THR A 71 3.28 -13.97 1.87
CA THR A 71 1.92 -14.15 1.40
C THR A 71 1.18 -14.81 2.55
N ALA A 72 0.61 -13.99 3.43
CA ALA A 72 -0.06 -14.48 4.62
C ALA A 72 -1.22 -15.35 4.13
N LYS A 73 -1.16 -16.61 4.45
CA LYS A 73 -2.20 -17.56 4.12
C LYS A 73 -3.30 -17.42 5.17
N MET A 74 -4.54 -17.33 4.71
CA MET A 74 -5.70 -17.36 5.60
C MET A 74 -6.17 -18.81 5.80
N SER A 75 -6.76 -19.11 6.97
CA SER A 75 -7.48 -20.37 7.18
C SER A 75 -8.70 -20.44 6.26
N GLU A 76 -9.31 -21.61 6.16
CA GLU A 76 -10.67 -21.71 5.64
C GLU A 76 -11.62 -20.91 6.52
N ARG A 77 -12.72 -20.41 5.92
CA ARG A 77 -13.75 -19.64 6.61
C ARG A 77 -14.55 -20.56 7.55
N GLU A 78 -14.71 -20.13 8.76
CA GLU A 78 -15.43 -20.80 9.82
C GLU A 78 -16.87 -20.26 9.86
N HIS A 79 -17.75 -20.87 9.08
CA HIS A 79 -19.16 -20.46 9.00
C HIS A 79 -19.90 -20.82 10.28
N ASP A 80 -20.82 -19.91 10.69
CA ASP A 80 -21.61 -20.03 11.92
C ASP A 80 -20.74 -20.19 13.18
N ARG A 81 -19.59 -19.51 13.16
CA ARG A 81 -18.61 -19.48 14.24
C ARG A 81 -18.21 -18.06 14.58
N ASP A 82 -18.03 -17.83 15.86
CA ASP A 82 -17.49 -16.58 16.39
C ASP A 82 -16.21 -16.84 17.16
N ARG A 83 -15.32 -15.83 17.16
CA ARG A 83 -14.10 -15.76 17.97
C ARG A 83 -14.17 -14.52 18.83
N LEU A 84 -14.82 -14.65 20.00
CA LEU A 84 -15.12 -13.51 20.87
C LEU A 84 -13.85 -12.94 21.51
N GLY A 85 -13.69 -11.61 21.44
CA GLY A 85 -12.59 -10.88 22.09
C GLY A 85 -11.34 -10.74 21.23
N GLY A 86 -10.33 -10.09 21.82
CA GLY A 86 -9.06 -9.80 21.14
C GLY A 86 -9.12 -8.72 20.05
N ASP A 87 -10.24 -8.00 19.95
CA ASP A 87 -10.48 -6.97 18.94
C ASP A 87 -9.57 -5.77 19.17
N TYR A 88 -8.89 -5.32 18.12
CA TYR A 88 -8.13 -4.07 18.16
C TYR A 88 -8.74 -3.00 17.24
N THR A 89 -9.60 -3.39 16.30
CA THR A 89 -10.36 -2.48 15.43
C THR A 89 -11.60 -3.17 14.88
N GLY A 90 -12.58 -2.37 14.49
CA GLY A 90 -13.77 -2.83 13.80
C GLY A 90 -14.28 -1.76 12.84
N PHE A 91 -14.92 -2.19 11.76
CA PHE A 91 -15.47 -1.32 10.73
C PHE A 91 -16.74 -1.94 10.12
N ASP A 92 -17.55 -1.11 9.50
CA ASP A 92 -18.72 -1.57 8.76
C ASP A 92 -18.24 -2.17 7.43
N ALA A 93 -18.54 -3.46 7.23
CA ALA A 93 -18.27 -4.16 5.98
C ALA A 93 -19.44 -3.98 5.02
N ASN A 94 -19.17 -4.08 3.72
CA ASN A 94 -20.24 -4.16 2.75
C ASN A 94 -21.10 -5.40 3.01
N THR A 95 -22.41 -5.28 2.79
CA THR A 95 -23.42 -6.23 3.28
C THR A 95 -23.22 -7.68 2.88
N ASP A 96 -22.55 -7.96 1.75
CA ASP A 96 -22.38 -9.32 1.24
C ASP A 96 -20.92 -9.71 0.99
N HIS A 97 -19.97 -8.87 1.45
CA HIS A 97 -18.54 -9.06 1.17
C HIS A 97 -17.75 -9.48 2.43
N ILE A 98 -17.83 -10.76 2.77
CA ILE A 98 -16.99 -11.37 3.83
C ILE A 98 -15.50 -11.20 3.50
N GLU A 99 -15.18 -11.14 2.21
CA GLU A 99 -13.84 -10.95 1.67
C GLU A 99 -13.17 -9.67 2.15
N ASP A 100 -13.93 -8.61 2.41
CA ASP A 100 -13.39 -7.34 2.92
C ASP A 100 -12.74 -7.54 4.29
N CYS A 101 -13.38 -8.33 5.15
CA CYS A 101 -12.90 -8.68 6.48
C CYS A 101 -11.62 -9.54 6.42
N GLU A 102 -11.64 -10.56 5.59
CA GLU A 102 -10.53 -11.46 5.37
C GLU A 102 -9.33 -10.73 4.78
N THR A 103 -9.55 -9.88 3.76
CA THR A 103 -8.50 -9.08 3.11
C THR A 103 -7.89 -8.08 4.07
N ALA A 104 -8.72 -7.37 4.84
CA ALA A 104 -8.25 -6.43 5.85
C ALA A 104 -7.37 -7.11 6.91
N CYS A 105 -7.71 -8.34 7.30
CA CYS A 105 -6.88 -9.12 8.22
C CYS A 105 -5.59 -9.61 7.54
N LYS A 106 -5.69 -10.09 6.31
CA LYS A 106 -4.54 -10.57 5.54
C LYS A 106 -3.48 -9.49 5.40
N ASP A 107 -3.90 -8.27 5.09
CA ASP A 107 -2.99 -7.13 4.86
C ASP A 107 -2.55 -6.47 6.17
N GLY A 108 -3.33 -6.61 7.23
CA GLY A 108 -3.04 -6.05 8.55
C GLY A 108 -1.89 -6.77 9.25
N THR A 109 -0.79 -6.06 9.53
CA THR A 109 0.39 -6.63 10.23
C THR A 109 0.08 -7.10 11.65
N LYS A 110 -0.90 -6.48 12.30
CA LYS A 110 -1.32 -6.78 13.69
C LYS A 110 -2.40 -7.84 13.75
N CYS A 111 -3.04 -8.18 12.61
CA CYS A 111 -4.17 -9.09 12.60
C CYS A 111 -3.72 -10.55 12.69
N ALA A 112 -4.31 -11.28 13.62
CA ALA A 112 -4.16 -12.72 13.80
C ALA A 112 -5.44 -13.51 13.50
N ALA A 113 -6.62 -12.87 13.69
CA ALA A 113 -7.92 -13.46 13.41
C ALA A 113 -8.94 -12.35 13.09
N TRP A 114 -10.06 -12.76 12.50
CA TRP A 114 -11.15 -11.85 12.17
C TRP A 114 -12.50 -12.50 12.42
N THR A 115 -13.53 -11.68 12.65
CA THR A 115 -14.93 -12.09 12.70
C THR A 115 -15.76 -11.11 11.87
N TYR A 116 -16.52 -11.64 10.93
CA TYR A 116 -17.55 -10.95 10.19
C TYR A 116 -18.90 -11.23 10.85
N VAL A 117 -19.59 -10.19 11.29
CA VAL A 117 -20.95 -10.24 11.86
C VAL A 117 -21.94 -9.92 10.75
N LYS A 118 -22.90 -10.82 10.53
CA LYS A 118 -23.93 -10.69 9.50
C LYS A 118 -24.79 -9.44 9.70
N PRO A 119 -25.32 -8.82 8.63
CA PRO A 119 -26.27 -7.71 8.74
C PRO A 119 -27.47 -8.08 9.60
N GLY A 120 -28.03 -7.10 10.30
CA GLY A 120 -29.20 -7.30 11.16
C GLY A 120 -28.89 -7.80 12.58
N VAL A 121 -27.64 -8.18 12.87
CA VAL A 121 -27.25 -8.67 14.22
C VAL A 121 -26.86 -7.51 15.14
N GLN A 122 -25.98 -6.64 14.70
CA GLN A 122 -25.50 -5.48 15.46
C GLN A 122 -25.94 -4.15 14.86
N GLY A 123 -26.74 -4.16 13.82
CA GLY A 123 -27.22 -3.00 13.08
C GLY A 123 -27.58 -3.40 11.66
N PRO A 124 -27.98 -2.43 10.82
CA PRO A 124 -28.41 -2.72 9.45
C PRO A 124 -27.27 -3.19 8.55
N HIS A 125 -26.04 -2.84 8.89
CA HIS A 125 -24.84 -3.19 8.11
C HIS A 125 -24.10 -4.37 8.73
N ALA A 126 -23.38 -5.11 7.91
CA ALA A 126 -22.43 -6.10 8.38
C ALA A 126 -21.26 -5.41 9.10
N ARG A 127 -20.68 -6.09 10.06
CA ARG A 127 -19.56 -5.53 10.82
C ARG A 127 -18.37 -6.48 10.85
N CYS A 128 -17.18 -5.94 10.60
CA CYS A 128 -15.92 -6.66 10.67
C CYS A 128 -15.17 -6.31 11.94
N TYR A 129 -14.63 -7.32 12.63
CA TYR A 129 -13.75 -7.17 13.77
C TYR A 129 -12.41 -7.84 13.47
N LEU A 130 -11.33 -7.07 13.57
CA LEU A 130 -9.96 -7.57 13.43
C LEU A 130 -9.33 -7.76 14.80
N LYS A 131 -8.69 -8.92 15.01
CA LYS A 131 -8.20 -9.37 16.31
C LYS A 131 -6.68 -9.52 16.29
N SER A 132 -6.03 -9.09 17.36
CA SER A 132 -4.57 -9.19 17.53
C SER A 132 -4.10 -10.54 18.05
N VAL A 133 -5.03 -11.37 18.50
CA VAL A 133 -4.81 -12.73 18.96
C VAL A 133 -5.82 -13.66 18.28
N VAL A 134 -5.66 -14.97 18.43
CA VAL A 134 -6.62 -15.97 17.95
C VAL A 134 -7.44 -16.45 19.15
N PRO A 135 -8.65 -15.88 19.42
CA PRO A 135 -9.51 -16.36 20.50
C PRO A 135 -10.05 -17.77 20.24
N ALA A 136 -10.52 -18.41 21.28
CA ALA A 136 -11.24 -19.68 21.14
C ALA A 136 -12.47 -19.52 20.23
N ILE A 137 -12.74 -20.56 19.45
CA ILE A 137 -13.89 -20.61 18.58
C ILE A 137 -15.14 -21.03 19.36
N SER A 138 -16.29 -20.43 19.04
CA SER A 138 -17.58 -20.78 19.60
C SER A 138 -18.65 -20.85 18.51
N ASP A 139 -19.66 -21.69 18.73
CA ASP A 139 -20.81 -21.79 17.83
C ASP A 139 -21.67 -20.54 17.92
N ASN A 140 -21.86 -19.86 16.80
CA ASN A 140 -22.71 -18.68 16.73
C ASN A 140 -23.11 -18.41 15.28
N THR A 141 -24.39 -18.55 14.98
CA THR A 141 -24.96 -18.37 13.64
C THR A 141 -24.90 -16.94 13.12
N CYS A 142 -24.57 -15.96 13.98
CA CYS A 142 -24.41 -14.55 13.57
C CYS A 142 -23.27 -14.33 12.60
N CYS A 143 -22.27 -15.24 12.62
CA CYS A 143 -20.93 -14.83 12.32
C CYS A 143 -20.21 -15.77 11.36
N VAL A 144 -19.18 -15.26 10.73
CA VAL A 144 -18.16 -16.03 10.03
C VAL A 144 -16.81 -15.54 10.54
N SER A 145 -15.94 -16.46 10.90
CA SER A 145 -14.61 -16.14 11.41
C SER A 145 -13.50 -16.77 10.58
N GLY A 146 -12.27 -16.36 10.84
CA GLY A 146 -11.09 -16.96 10.26
C GLY A 146 -9.81 -16.49 10.94
N THR A 147 -8.71 -17.16 10.63
CA THR A 147 -7.40 -16.89 11.23
C THR A 147 -6.33 -16.64 10.18
N LYS A 148 -5.34 -15.87 10.52
CA LYS A 148 -4.15 -15.64 9.72
C LYS A 148 -3.12 -16.69 10.07
N LEU A 149 -2.74 -17.51 9.09
CA LEU A 149 -1.73 -18.56 9.25
C LEU A 149 -0.35 -17.93 9.11
N THR A 150 0.42 -17.91 10.20
CA THR A 150 1.83 -17.56 10.15
C THR A 150 2.62 -18.77 9.70
N THR A 151 3.16 -18.76 8.49
CA THR A 151 4.22 -19.71 8.11
C THR A 151 5.47 -19.37 8.92
N LYS A 152 5.88 -20.29 9.79
CA LYS A 152 7.15 -20.24 10.51
C LYS A 152 8.29 -20.62 9.60
#